data_4ed4860d940d63d3af42aea220e863c9
#
_entry.id   4ed4860d940d63d3af42aea220e863c9
#
_cell.length_a   1.000
_cell.length_b   1.000
_cell.length_c   1.000
_cell.angle_alpha   90.00
_cell.angle_beta   90.00
_cell.angle_gamma   90.00
#
_symmetry.space_group_name_H-M   'P 1'
#
loop_
_entity.id
_entity.type
_entity.pdbx_description
1 polymer ?
#
loop_
_entity_poly.entity_id
_entity_poly.type
_entity_poly.pdbx_seq_one_letter_code
_entity_poly.pdbx_strand_id
1 'polypeptide(L)'
;MEEDRESAPPGASSDKADERPQKRRAKSTPARQRTGRPKGANRGAPPEVDAATVIYGLHAAAFALENPNRRIAAVHLTDNAERRLGDAVTRHRERVVRASPRDLDKRLGPDTVHQGVVLDVEPIEPASLAALIGAARDTARPIVILDQVTDPHNVGAVLRSAAVFGAAGIVMTYRHSPPLGGALAKAASGALELTPVSLVRNLADAIGEIRAASLPVIGLDAEGTDFLENALPAPPSAFALALGAEGKGLRALTRESCDRLCRIGGDGPISSLNVSNAAAVALHLAAMRRRWEAGT
;
A
#
# COMPACT_ATOMS: atom_id res chain seq x y z
N MET A 1 38.78 -59.76 2.57
CA MET A 1 37.76 -60.74 2.99
C MET A 1 36.45 -60.08 2.59
N GLU A 2 36.10 -60.41 1.42
CA GLU A 2 35.07 -61.41 1.00
C GLU A 2 33.69 -60.73 1.07
N GLU A 3 33.13 -60.36 -0.07
CA GLU A 3 32.30 -61.25 -0.95
C GLU A 3 30.91 -61.42 -0.36
N ASP A 4 29.75 -61.32 -1.02
CA ASP A 4 29.35 -61.58 -2.41
C ASP A 4 27.97 -60.95 -2.58
N ARG A 5 27.61 -60.35 -3.72
CA ARG A 5 26.87 -60.92 -4.88
C ARG A 5 25.49 -61.54 -4.51
N GLU A 6 24.44 -61.21 -5.16
CA GLU A 6 23.92 -61.38 -6.51
C GLU A 6 22.38 -61.52 -6.30
N SER A 7 21.42 -61.21 -7.04
CA SER A 7 21.16 -61.19 -8.49
C SER A 7 19.67 -60.86 -8.71
N ALA A 8 19.40 -60.21 -9.78
CA ALA A 8 18.14 -60.28 -10.47
C ALA A 8 18.23 -61.45 -11.50
N PRO A 9 17.30 -61.73 -12.36
CA PRO A 9 15.92 -61.49 -12.73
C PRO A 9 15.17 -62.79 -13.09
N PRO A 10 14.35 -63.03 -14.15
CA PRO A 10 13.56 -62.16 -15.04
C PRO A 10 12.12 -62.68 -15.36
N GLY A 11 11.36 -61.82 -16.09
CA GLY A 11 10.58 -62.21 -17.26
C GLY A 11 9.21 -62.82 -17.13
N ALA A 12 8.25 -62.29 -17.78
CA ALA A 12 7.70 -62.77 -19.06
C ALA A 12 6.35 -62.12 -19.40
N SER A 13 6.31 -61.67 -20.63
CA SER A 13 5.20 -61.27 -21.46
C SER A 13 4.01 -62.21 -21.50
N SER A 14 2.81 -61.66 -21.71
CA SER A 14 1.91 -62.18 -22.77
C SER A 14 0.78 -61.22 -23.09
N ASP A 15 0.68 -60.96 -24.35
CA ASP A 15 -0.46 -60.45 -25.12
C ASP A 15 -1.80 -61.05 -24.74
N LYS A 16 -2.89 -60.24 -24.85
CA LYS A 16 -4.06 -60.56 -25.67
C LYS A 16 -5.12 -59.44 -25.67
N ALA A 17 -5.28 -58.86 -26.85
CA ALA A 17 -6.55 -58.76 -27.63
C ALA A 17 -7.74 -58.02 -27.06
N ASP A 18 -7.94 -56.86 -27.60
CA ASP A 18 -9.08 -56.33 -28.35
C ASP A 18 -10.45 -56.98 -28.09
N GLU A 19 -11.36 -56.25 -27.46
CA GLU A 19 -12.80 -56.42 -27.69
C GLU A 19 -13.54 -55.08 -27.37
N ARG A 20 -14.04 -54.44 -28.44
CA ARG A 20 -15.01 -53.32 -28.37
C ARG A 20 -16.42 -53.88 -28.20
N PRO A 21 -17.24 -53.39 -27.29
CA PRO A 21 -18.70 -53.57 -27.36
C PRO A 21 -19.39 -52.35 -27.97
N GLN A 22 -20.33 -52.70 -28.78
CA GLN A 22 -21.22 -51.94 -29.64
C GLN A 22 -22.07 -50.90 -28.92
N LYS A 23 -22.32 -49.79 -29.63
CA LYS A 23 -23.28 -48.72 -29.34
C LYS A 23 -24.70 -49.27 -29.11
N ARG A 24 -25.27 -49.10 -27.94
CA ARG A 24 -26.72 -49.14 -27.70
C ARG A 24 -27.28 -47.72 -27.77
N ARG A 25 -28.19 -47.52 -28.75
CA ARG A 25 -29.06 -46.35 -28.89
C ARG A 25 -29.97 -46.27 -27.65
N ALA A 26 -29.85 -45.17 -26.86
CA ALA A 26 -30.82 -44.82 -25.85
C ALA A 26 -31.82 -43.82 -26.45
N LYS A 27 -33.09 -44.08 -26.17
CA LYS A 27 -34.27 -43.37 -26.64
C LYS A 27 -34.32 -41.95 -26.04
N SER A 28 -34.65 -41.00 -26.89
CA SER A 28 -34.92 -39.62 -26.55
C SER A 28 -36.16 -39.47 -25.65
N THR A 29 -35.98 -38.90 -24.47
CA THR A 29 -37.07 -38.42 -23.61
C THR A 29 -37.29 -36.93 -23.87
N PRO A 30 -38.53 -36.41 -23.96
CA PRO A 30 -38.76 -35.03 -24.35
C PRO A 30 -38.34 -34.05 -23.26
N ALA A 31 -37.68 -32.98 -23.67
CA ALA A 31 -37.22 -31.89 -22.83
C ALA A 31 -38.39 -31.15 -22.15
N ARG A 32 -38.39 -31.21 -20.83
CA ARG A 32 -39.25 -30.38 -19.96
C ARG A 32 -38.83 -28.91 -20.10
N GLN A 33 -39.69 -28.07 -20.67
CA GLN A 33 -39.49 -26.63 -20.75
C GLN A 33 -39.29 -26.06 -19.35
N ARG A 34 -38.06 -25.61 -19.04
CA ARG A 34 -37.75 -24.81 -17.87
C ARG A 34 -38.19 -23.37 -18.19
N THR A 35 -39.30 -22.96 -17.57
CA THR A 35 -39.74 -21.56 -17.52
C THR A 35 -38.60 -20.71 -17.05
N GLY A 36 -38.19 -19.72 -17.87
CA GLY A 36 -37.10 -18.83 -17.59
C GLY A 36 -37.32 -18.04 -16.28
N ARG A 37 -36.39 -18.21 -15.37
CA ARG A 37 -36.23 -17.31 -14.22
C ARG A 37 -35.90 -15.92 -14.78
N PRO A 38 -36.57 -14.84 -14.35
CA PRO A 38 -36.21 -13.50 -14.85
C PRO A 38 -34.76 -13.23 -14.48
N LYS A 39 -33.95 -12.86 -15.48
CA LYS A 39 -32.59 -12.37 -15.29
C LYS A 39 -32.69 -11.18 -14.36
N GLY A 40 -32.05 -11.28 -13.18
CA GLY A 40 -31.95 -10.20 -12.22
C GLY A 40 -31.54 -8.92 -12.92
N ALA A 41 -32.27 -7.85 -12.62
CA ALA A 41 -31.98 -6.52 -13.07
C ALA A 41 -30.49 -6.23 -12.84
N ASN A 42 -29.82 -5.87 -13.91
CA ASN A 42 -28.48 -5.32 -13.90
C ASN A 42 -28.53 -4.08 -12.98
N ARG A 43 -28.18 -4.23 -11.70
CA ARG A 43 -27.96 -3.10 -10.82
C ARG A 43 -26.76 -2.39 -11.38
N GLY A 44 -27.01 -1.26 -12.03
CA GLY A 44 -25.94 -0.43 -12.62
C GLY A 44 -24.80 -0.32 -11.62
N ALA A 45 -23.57 -0.53 -12.10
CA ALA A 45 -22.40 -0.29 -11.30
C ALA A 45 -22.51 1.13 -10.72
N PRO A 46 -22.17 1.35 -9.43
CA PRO A 46 -22.15 2.68 -8.87
C PRO A 46 -21.26 3.57 -9.76
N PRO A 47 -21.57 4.86 -9.92
CA PRO A 47 -20.74 5.76 -10.70
C PRO A 47 -19.30 5.65 -10.18
N GLU A 48 -18.36 5.50 -11.11
CA GLU A 48 -16.93 5.41 -10.80
C GLU A 48 -16.49 6.76 -10.21
N VAL A 49 -16.46 6.81 -8.88
CA VAL A 49 -16.03 8.01 -8.15
C VAL A 49 -14.51 8.04 -8.21
N ASP A 50 -13.93 9.12 -8.71
CA ASP A 50 -12.48 9.28 -8.69
C ASP A 50 -11.98 9.24 -7.25
N ALA A 51 -11.20 8.21 -6.95
CA ALA A 51 -10.71 7.96 -5.60
C ALA A 51 -9.84 9.12 -5.06
N ALA A 52 -9.22 9.92 -5.93
CA ALA A 52 -8.42 11.08 -5.53
C ALA A 52 -9.28 12.25 -5.03
N THR A 53 -10.57 12.31 -5.41
CA THR A 53 -11.51 13.39 -5.06
C THR A 53 -12.40 13.07 -3.88
N VAL A 54 -12.20 11.93 -3.21
CA VAL A 54 -13.06 11.47 -2.11
C VAL A 54 -12.23 11.05 -0.91
N ILE A 55 -12.66 11.47 0.28
CA ILE A 55 -12.13 10.99 1.57
C ILE A 55 -13.29 10.45 2.40
N TYR A 56 -13.11 9.30 3.04
CA TYR A 56 -14.11 8.70 3.92
C TYR A 56 -13.50 8.07 5.15
N GLY A 57 -14.35 7.91 6.19
CA GLY A 57 -13.94 7.44 7.51
C GLY A 57 -13.53 8.58 8.44
N LEU A 58 -13.91 8.44 9.72
CA LEU A 58 -13.88 9.54 10.68
C LEU A 58 -12.51 10.17 10.88
N HIS A 59 -11.45 9.37 11.07
CA HIS A 59 -10.11 9.91 11.28
C HIS A 59 -9.58 10.63 10.04
N ALA A 60 -9.71 10.01 8.85
CA ALA A 60 -9.27 10.65 7.62
C ALA A 60 -10.03 11.96 7.38
N ALA A 61 -11.37 11.95 7.60
CA ALA A 61 -12.19 13.14 7.46
C ALA A 61 -11.82 14.25 8.47
N ALA A 62 -11.57 13.91 9.74
CA ALA A 62 -11.18 14.88 10.76
C ALA A 62 -9.91 15.62 10.35
N PHE A 63 -8.84 14.89 9.99
CA PHE A 63 -7.58 15.51 9.57
C PHE A 63 -7.72 16.33 8.29
N ALA A 64 -8.53 15.86 7.32
CA ALA A 64 -8.78 16.63 6.10
C ALA A 64 -9.54 17.93 6.37
N LEU A 65 -10.54 17.92 7.27
CA LEU A 65 -11.29 19.12 7.69
C LEU A 65 -10.44 20.10 8.48
N GLU A 66 -9.44 19.64 9.19
CA GLU A 66 -8.51 20.47 9.97
C GLU A 66 -7.35 21.01 9.11
N ASN A 67 -7.04 20.40 7.97
CA ASN A 67 -5.95 20.81 7.10
C ASN A 67 -6.32 22.09 6.33
N PRO A 68 -5.67 23.24 6.58
CA PRO A 68 -6.01 24.50 5.92
C PRO A 68 -5.72 24.49 4.41
N ASN A 69 -4.87 23.58 3.96
CA ASN A 69 -4.50 23.45 2.56
C ASN A 69 -5.42 22.49 1.78
N ARG A 70 -6.30 21.75 2.49
CA ARG A 70 -7.25 20.83 1.83
C ARG A 70 -8.50 21.59 1.40
N ARG A 71 -8.77 21.62 0.11
CA ARG A 71 -10.00 22.20 -0.44
C ARG A 71 -11.14 21.19 -0.35
N ILE A 72 -12.11 21.51 0.51
CA ILE A 72 -13.31 20.70 0.74
C ILE A 72 -14.45 21.29 -0.11
N ALA A 73 -15.01 20.49 -1.02
CA ALA A 73 -16.15 20.90 -1.84
C ALA A 73 -17.49 20.62 -1.14
N ALA A 74 -17.65 19.43 -0.53
CA ALA A 74 -18.83 19.06 0.22
C ALA A 74 -18.50 18.08 1.37
N VAL A 75 -19.32 18.10 2.41
CA VAL A 75 -19.21 17.24 3.60
C VAL A 75 -20.51 16.46 3.76
N HIS A 76 -20.56 15.23 3.25
CA HIS A 76 -21.71 14.35 3.39
C HIS A 76 -21.57 13.55 4.68
N LEU A 77 -22.52 13.72 5.60
CA LEU A 77 -22.42 13.05 6.90
C LEU A 77 -23.78 12.72 7.53
N THR A 78 -23.74 11.70 8.37
CA THR A 78 -24.84 11.32 9.25
C THR A 78 -24.78 12.13 10.56
N ASP A 79 -25.89 12.24 11.28
CA ASP A 79 -25.94 12.93 12.58
C ASP A 79 -24.96 12.33 13.60
N ASN A 80 -24.72 11.02 13.53
CA ASN A 80 -23.75 10.37 14.40
C ASN A 80 -22.32 10.76 14.06
N ALA A 81 -21.98 10.84 12.78
CA ALA A 81 -20.65 11.26 12.34
C ALA A 81 -20.40 12.73 12.68
N GLU A 82 -21.41 13.60 12.53
CA GLU A 82 -21.29 15.02 12.90
C GLU A 82 -20.93 15.18 14.38
N ARG A 83 -21.66 14.49 15.28
CA ARG A 83 -21.36 14.53 16.71
C ARG A 83 -19.94 14.06 17.04
N ARG A 84 -19.43 13.07 16.31
CA ARG A 84 -18.07 12.53 16.51
C ARG A 84 -16.96 13.41 15.94
N LEU A 85 -17.23 14.15 14.88
CA LEU A 85 -16.29 15.09 14.26
C LEU A 85 -16.27 16.44 15.00
N GLY A 86 -17.36 16.80 15.68
CA GLY A 86 -17.41 17.98 16.54
C GLY A 86 -17.00 19.28 15.83
N ASP A 87 -16.03 19.96 16.41
CA ASP A 87 -15.57 21.28 15.94
C ASP A 87 -14.94 21.27 14.56
N ALA A 88 -14.39 20.12 14.11
CA ALA A 88 -13.81 20.01 12.77
C ALA A 88 -14.85 20.31 11.68
N VAL A 89 -16.12 19.87 11.87
CA VAL A 89 -17.21 20.15 10.92
C VAL A 89 -17.70 21.59 11.02
N THR A 90 -17.61 22.21 12.18
CA THR A 90 -18.17 23.55 12.43
C THR A 90 -17.58 24.61 11.48
N ARG A 91 -16.32 24.47 11.11
CA ARG A 91 -15.64 25.37 10.15
C ARG A 91 -16.15 25.24 8.71
N HIS A 92 -16.87 24.15 8.40
CA HIS A 92 -17.36 23.81 7.05
C HIS A 92 -18.87 23.72 6.99
N ARG A 93 -19.61 24.35 7.92
CA ARG A 93 -21.07 24.22 8.05
C ARG A 93 -21.83 24.49 6.75
N GLU A 94 -21.39 25.45 5.96
CA GLU A 94 -22.00 25.81 4.69
C GLU A 94 -21.86 24.73 3.61
N ARG A 95 -20.93 23.77 3.80
CA ARG A 95 -20.68 22.65 2.87
C ARG A 95 -21.29 21.33 3.35
N VAL A 96 -21.95 21.35 4.50
CA VAL A 96 -22.55 20.14 5.06
C VAL A 96 -23.80 19.72 4.32
N VAL A 97 -23.81 18.50 3.85
CA VAL A 97 -24.94 17.82 3.23
C VAL A 97 -25.36 16.63 4.10
N ARG A 98 -26.56 16.68 4.64
CA ARG A 98 -27.10 15.56 5.43
C ARG A 98 -27.28 14.33 4.55
N ALA A 99 -26.80 13.20 5.00
CA ALA A 99 -26.87 11.94 4.27
C ALA A 99 -27.23 10.79 5.21
N SER A 100 -28.03 9.85 4.71
CA SER A 100 -28.25 8.59 5.40
C SER A 100 -27.09 7.61 5.12
N PRO A 101 -26.86 6.59 5.94
CA PRO A 101 -25.87 5.54 5.65
C PRO A 101 -26.08 4.90 4.26
N ARG A 102 -27.34 4.70 3.87
CA ARG A 102 -27.71 4.14 2.55
C ARG A 102 -27.29 5.05 1.38
N ASP A 103 -27.33 6.36 1.56
CA ASP A 103 -26.93 7.30 0.51
C ASP A 103 -25.40 7.26 0.33
N LEU A 104 -24.65 7.12 1.43
CA LEU A 104 -23.20 6.94 1.39
C LEU A 104 -22.81 5.57 0.79
N ASP A 105 -23.54 4.50 1.13
CA ASP A 105 -23.36 3.17 0.52
C ASP A 105 -23.61 3.18 -0.99
N LYS A 106 -24.64 3.90 -1.45
CA LYS A 106 -24.90 4.04 -2.90
C LYS A 106 -23.77 4.74 -3.63
N ARG A 107 -23.09 5.64 -2.96
CA ARG A 107 -22.02 6.46 -3.53
C ARG A 107 -20.67 5.72 -3.59
N LEU A 108 -20.30 5.00 -2.52
CA LEU A 108 -19.00 4.36 -2.37
C LEU A 108 -19.03 2.85 -2.60
N GLY A 109 -20.21 2.26 -2.66
CA GLY A 109 -20.41 0.81 -2.65
C GLY A 109 -20.72 0.29 -1.24
N PRO A 110 -21.52 -0.82 -1.16
CA PRO A 110 -22.06 -1.33 0.10
C PRO A 110 -20.99 -1.92 1.05
N ASP A 111 -19.85 -2.31 0.49
CA ASP A 111 -18.75 -2.92 1.26
C ASP A 111 -17.76 -1.87 1.82
N THR A 112 -18.00 -0.57 1.54
CA THR A 112 -17.10 0.49 1.98
C THR A 112 -17.42 0.94 3.41
N VAL A 113 -16.43 0.82 4.30
CA VAL A 113 -16.58 1.24 5.71
C VAL A 113 -16.38 2.75 5.83
N HIS A 114 -17.39 3.55 5.47
CA HIS A 114 -17.33 5.01 5.47
C HIS A 114 -17.54 5.67 6.84
N GLN A 115 -18.02 4.92 7.84
CA GLN A 115 -18.26 5.38 9.21
C GLN A 115 -19.21 6.61 9.32
N GLY A 116 -20.08 6.79 8.34
CA GLY A 116 -21.09 7.86 8.32
C GLY A 116 -20.57 9.20 7.77
N VAL A 117 -19.39 9.28 7.18
CA VAL A 117 -18.85 10.52 6.58
C VAL A 117 -18.15 10.26 5.26
N VAL A 118 -18.39 11.15 4.30
CA VAL A 118 -17.72 11.23 3.01
C VAL A 118 -17.49 12.70 2.68
N LEU A 119 -16.27 13.04 2.35
CA LEU A 119 -15.88 14.37 1.88
C LEU A 119 -15.67 14.35 0.38
N ASP A 120 -16.18 15.35 -0.32
CA ASP A 120 -15.74 15.70 -1.67
C ASP A 120 -14.61 16.72 -1.54
N VAL A 121 -13.49 16.41 -2.14
CA VAL A 121 -12.28 17.21 -2.02
C VAL A 121 -11.62 17.44 -3.38
N GLU A 122 -10.87 18.52 -3.52
CA GLU A 122 -9.92 18.59 -4.62
C GLU A 122 -8.76 17.60 -4.36
N PRO A 123 -8.19 16.97 -5.42
CA PRO A 123 -7.02 16.11 -5.26
C PRO A 123 -5.88 16.83 -4.52
N ILE A 124 -5.13 16.10 -3.71
CA ILE A 124 -3.93 16.64 -3.08
C ILE A 124 -2.85 16.86 -4.15
N GLU A 125 -2.23 18.02 -4.15
CA GLU A 125 -1.10 18.28 -5.04
C GLU A 125 0.14 17.56 -4.50
N PRO A 126 0.76 16.67 -5.30
CA PRO A 126 2.01 16.03 -4.88
C PRO A 126 3.12 17.06 -4.68
N ALA A 127 3.88 16.89 -3.61
CA ALA A 127 5.07 17.71 -3.37
C ALA A 127 6.13 17.46 -4.45
N SER A 128 6.92 18.47 -4.80
CA SER A 128 8.08 18.25 -5.67
C SER A 128 9.15 17.44 -4.94
N LEU A 129 9.91 16.64 -5.68
CA LEU A 129 11.04 15.89 -5.11
C LEU A 129 12.06 16.84 -4.48
N ALA A 130 12.34 17.96 -5.10
CA ALA A 130 13.24 18.98 -4.58
C ALA A 130 12.78 19.54 -3.22
N ALA A 131 11.48 19.76 -3.04
CA ALA A 131 10.92 20.19 -1.75
C ALA A 131 11.12 19.13 -0.65
N LEU A 132 10.91 17.83 -0.99
CA LEU A 132 11.17 16.76 -0.03
C LEU A 132 12.65 16.66 0.35
N ILE A 133 13.55 16.77 -0.62
CA ILE A 133 15.00 16.77 -0.40
C ILE A 133 15.39 17.94 0.53
N GLY A 134 14.89 19.14 0.25
CA GLY A 134 15.12 20.32 1.11
C GLY A 134 14.63 20.07 2.53
N ALA A 135 13.37 19.66 2.69
CA ALA A 135 12.79 19.36 4.01
C ALA A 135 13.57 18.27 4.77
N ALA A 136 14.04 17.23 4.06
CA ALA A 136 14.85 16.18 4.67
C ALA A 136 16.18 16.71 5.21
N ARG A 137 16.88 17.55 4.45
CA ARG A 137 18.15 18.17 4.87
C ARG A 137 17.96 19.11 6.04
N ASP A 138 16.97 20.00 5.99
CA ASP A 138 16.71 21.01 7.01
C ASP A 138 16.31 20.38 8.36
N THR A 139 15.65 19.22 8.31
CA THR A 139 15.14 18.55 9.52
C THR A 139 15.93 17.31 9.93
N ALA A 140 16.95 16.90 9.15
CA ALA A 140 17.69 15.63 9.31
C ALA A 140 16.75 14.40 9.41
N ARG A 141 15.69 14.39 8.59
CA ARG A 141 14.67 13.33 8.61
C ARG A 141 14.77 12.45 7.35
N PRO A 142 14.42 11.16 7.46
CA PRO A 142 14.47 10.27 6.31
C PRO A 142 13.37 10.56 5.30
N ILE A 143 13.68 10.33 4.00
CA ILE A 143 12.70 10.18 2.93
C ILE A 143 12.41 8.69 2.78
N VAL A 144 11.14 8.32 2.58
CA VAL A 144 10.75 6.93 2.27
C VAL A 144 10.48 6.82 0.78
N ILE A 145 11.06 5.83 0.11
CA ILE A 145 10.86 5.53 -1.32
C ILE A 145 10.13 4.20 -1.41
N LEU A 146 8.97 4.18 -2.09
CA LEU A 146 8.18 2.97 -2.29
C LEU A 146 8.25 2.51 -3.75
N ASP A 147 8.85 1.35 -3.97
CA ASP A 147 8.98 0.75 -5.29
C ASP A 147 7.88 -0.27 -5.55
N GLN A 148 6.90 0.12 -6.38
CA GLN A 148 5.76 -0.71 -6.79
C GLN A 148 4.89 -1.25 -5.64
N VAL A 149 4.78 -0.52 -4.56
CA VAL A 149 3.82 -0.81 -3.49
C VAL A 149 2.45 -0.30 -3.94
N THR A 150 1.61 -1.20 -4.43
CA THR A 150 0.33 -0.87 -5.08
C THR A 150 -0.88 -0.94 -4.15
N ASP A 151 -0.77 -1.70 -3.07
CA ASP A 151 -1.87 -1.86 -2.11
C ASP A 151 -2.04 -0.59 -1.27
N PRO A 152 -3.22 0.09 -1.31
CA PRO A 152 -3.49 1.26 -0.52
C PRO A 152 -3.41 1.03 1.00
N HIS A 153 -3.62 -0.20 1.46
CA HIS A 153 -3.48 -0.54 2.88
C HIS A 153 -2.02 -0.50 3.33
N ASN A 154 -1.12 -1.05 2.54
CA ASN A 154 0.32 -1.00 2.83
C ASN A 154 0.85 0.43 2.75
N VAL A 155 0.53 1.16 1.68
CA VAL A 155 0.95 2.56 1.55
C VAL A 155 0.38 3.42 2.67
N GLY A 156 -0.88 3.22 3.05
CA GLY A 156 -1.53 3.92 4.17
C GLY A 156 -0.85 3.65 5.51
N ALA A 157 -0.45 2.40 5.77
CA ALA A 157 0.28 2.03 6.98
C ALA A 157 1.69 2.64 7.00
N VAL A 158 2.37 2.71 5.84
CA VAL A 158 3.66 3.40 5.72
C VAL A 158 3.51 4.90 5.98
N LEU A 159 2.47 5.56 5.42
CA LEU A 159 2.16 6.97 5.70
C LEU A 159 1.98 7.22 7.20
N ARG A 160 1.25 6.35 7.91
CA ARG A 160 1.08 6.46 9.37
C ARG A 160 2.41 6.35 10.11
N SER A 161 3.24 5.39 9.74
CA SER A 161 4.57 5.22 10.33
C SER A 161 5.47 6.43 10.02
N ALA A 162 5.41 6.96 8.81
CA ALA A 162 6.12 8.17 8.40
C ALA A 162 5.70 9.40 9.22
N ALA A 163 4.39 9.59 9.44
CA ALA A 163 3.87 10.66 10.29
C ALA A 163 4.29 10.50 11.76
N VAL A 164 4.19 9.28 12.32
CA VAL A 164 4.52 9.00 13.74
C VAL A 164 6.02 9.16 14.00
N PHE A 165 6.88 8.62 13.14
CA PHE A 165 8.32 8.62 13.35
C PHE A 165 9.03 9.83 12.72
N GLY A 166 8.28 10.69 12.03
CA GLY A 166 8.75 11.96 11.50
C GLY A 166 9.64 11.79 10.27
N ALA A 167 9.19 11.11 9.23
CA ALA A 167 9.81 11.17 7.91
C ALA A 167 9.55 12.54 7.26
N ALA A 168 10.46 12.98 6.40
CA ALA A 168 10.31 14.22 5.61
C ALA A 168 9.22 14.09 4.54
N GLY A 169 8.98 12.88 4.05
CA GLY A 169 7.94 12.58 3.08
C GLY A 169 8.13 11.22 2.43
N ILE A 170 7.25 10.92 1.48
CA ILE A 170 7.26 9.65 0.72
C ILE A 170 7.41 9.96 -0.76
N VAL A 171 8.22 9.16 -1.46
CA VAL A 171 8.39 9.17 -2.91
C VAL A 171 7.78 7.89 -3.49
N MET A 172 6.89 8.04 -4.47
CA MET A 172 6.26 6.93 -5.21
C MET A 172 6.24 7.25 -6.70
N THR A 173 5.89 6.27 -7.53
CA THR A 173 5.69 6.53 -8.96
C THR A 173 4.25 6.95 -9.26
N TYR A 174 4.03 7.79 -10.30
CA TYR A 174 2.68 8.10 -10.81
C TYR A 174 1.92 6.85 -11.24
N ARG A 175 2.62 5.91 -11.84
CA ARG A 175 2.05 4.63 -12.26
C ARG A 175 2.29 3.59 -11.18
N HIS A 176 1.31 2.71 -10.99
CA HIS A 176 1.40 1.61 -10.02
C HIS A 176 1.42 2.04 -8.54
N SER A 177 0.99 3.27 -8.24
CA SER A 177 0.72 3.70 -6.86
C SER A 177 -0.77 3.98 -6.70
N PRO A 178 -1.33 3.77 -5.50
CA PRO A 178 -2.73 4.07 -5.27
C PRO A 178 -3.00 5.59 -5.37
N PRO A 179 -4.21 6.00 -5.79
CA PRO A 179 -4.61 7.41 -5.76
C PRO A 179 -4.50 8.01 -4.35
N LEU A 180 -4.13 9.30 -4.26
CA LEU A 180 -3.96 10.03 -2.99
C LEU A 180 -5.33 10.45 -2.39
N GLY A 181 -6.20 9.48 -2.14
CA GLY A 181 -7.55 9.66 -1.61
C GLY A 181 -8.22 8.32 -1.31
N GLY A 182 -9.53 8.28 -1.17
CA GLY A 182 -10.32 7.06 -1.06
C GLY A 182 -9.80 6.05 -0.03
N ALA A 183 -9.52 4.84 -0.48
CA ALA A 183 -9.04 3.74 0.36
C ALA A 183 -7.68 4.04 1.00
N LEU A 184 -6.78 4.73 0.29
CA LEU A 184 -5.48 5.14 0.83
C LEU A 184 -5.65 6.12 2.00
N ALA A 185 -6.46 7.19 1.82
CA ALA A 185 -6.73 8.16 2.87
C ALA A 185 -7.35 7.49 4.11
N LYS A 186 -8.27 6.56 3.89
CA LYS A 186 -8.88 5.74 4.96
C LYS A 186 -7.84 4.91 5.70
N ALA A 187 -6.98 4.19 4.99
CA ALA A 187 -5.93 3.35 5.58
C ALA A 187 -4.88 4.19 6.32
N ALA A 188 -4.53 5.36 5.78
CA ALA A 188 -3.60 6.31 6.38
C ALA A 188 -4.14 6.98 7.67
N SER A 189 -5.45 6.91 7.94
CA SER A 189 -6.08 7.47 9.16
C SER A 189 -5.69 8.93 9.45
N GLY A 190 -5.62 9.76 8.41
CA GLY A 190 -5.24 11.18 8.50
C GLY A 190 -3.76 11.48 8.18
N ALA A 191 -2.88 10.48 8.16
CA ALA A 191 -1.46 10.71 7.87
C ALA A 191 -1.20 11.22 6.44
N LEU A 192 -2.14 11.01 5.51
CA LEU A 192 -2.06 11.57 4.15
C LEU A 192 -2.08 13.12 4.17
N GLU A 193 -2.73 13.72 5.14
CA GLU A 193 -2.79 15.18 5.32
C GLU A 193 -1.53 15.76 6.00
N LEU A 194 -0.74 14.91 6.65
CA LEU A 194 0.43 15.30 7.45
C LEU A 194 1.76 14.99 6.76
N THR A 195 1.78 14.01 5.87
CA THR A 195 3.01 13.50 5.26
C THR A 195 3.05 13.87 3.79
N PRO A 196 3.97 14.75 3.36
CA PRO A 196 4.13 15.10 1.95
C PRO A 196 4.43 13.86 1.09
N VAL A 197 3.78 13.76 -0.07
CA VAL A 197 3.99 12.68 -1.04
C VAL A 197 4.47 13.29 -2.35
N SER A 198 5.59 12.82 -2.85
CA SER A 198 6.09 13.14 -4.20
C SER A 198 5.80 11.99 -5.15
N LEU A 199 5.20 12.30 -6.29
CA LEU A 199 4.96 11.35 -7.36
C LEU A 199 5.96 11.60 -8.50
N VAL A 200 6.77 10.59 -8.82
CA VAL A 200 7.80 10.67 -9.86
C VAL A 200 7.52 9.71 -11.01
N ARG A 201 8.12 9.94 -12.16
CA ARG A 201 7.97 9.03 -13.31
C ARG A 201 8.87 7.81 -13.20
N ASN A 202 10.09 8.02 -12.71
CA ASN A 202 11.14 6.98 -12.59
C ASN A 202 11.81 7.09 -11.22
N LEU A 203 11.83 5.99 -10.47
CA LEU A 203 12.47 5.97 -9.14
C LEU A 203 13.99 6.01 -9.23
N ALA A 204 14.61 5.40 -10.23
CA ALA A 204 16.07 5.43 -10.36
C ALA A 204 16.57 6.86 -10.61
N ASP A 205 15.87 7.64 -11.44
CA ASP A 205 16.18 9.05 -11.66
C ASP A 205 16.00 9.85 -10.35
N ALA A 206 14.91 9.63 -9.64
CA ALA A 206 14.66 10.29 -8.35
C ALA A 206 15.72 9.94 -7.30
N ILE A 207 16.17 8.68 -7.24
CA ILE A 207 17.26 8.24 -6.39
C ILE A 207 18.56 8.97 -6.79
N GLY A 208 18.84 9.12 -8.08
CA GLY A 208 19.97 9.89 -8.58
C GLY A 208 19.95 11.34 -8.10
N GLU A 209 18.79 12.02 -8.12
CA GLU A 209 18.63 13.39 -7.60
C GLU A 209 18.84 13.45 -6.08
N ILE A 210 18.33 12.48 -5.32
CA ILE A 210 18.50 12.39 -3.87
C ILE A 210 20.00 12.23 -3.53
N ARG A 211 20.70 11.33 -4.22
CA ARG A 211 22.15 11.09 -4.06
C ARG A 211 22.97 12.32 -4.44
N ALA A 212 22.63 12.99 -5.53
CA ALA A 212 23.29 14.24 -5.96
C ALA A 212 23.15 15.36 -4.90
N ALA A 213 22.08 15.32 -4.08
CA ALA A 213 21.91 16.19 -2.93
C ALA A 213 22.65 15.71 -1.68
N SER A 214 23.54 14.71 -1.78
CA SER A 214 24.33 14.12 -0.70
C SER A 214 23.51 13.42 0.38
N LEU A 215 22.33 12.90 0.05
CA LEU A 215 21.55 12.03 0.91
C LEU A 215 21.82 10.57 0.51
N PRO A 216 22.41 9.75 1.39
CA PRO A 216 22.62 8.34 1.09
C PRO A 216 21.27 7.61 0.98
N VAL A 217 21.19 6.69 0.03
CA VAL A 217 19.99 5.88 -0.22
C VAL A 217 20.23 4.44 0.20
N ILE A 218 19.45 3.96 1.16
CA ILE A 218 19.52 2.62 1.73
C ILE A 218 18.32 1.81 1.23
N GLY A 219 18.58 0.76 0.46
CA GLY A 219 17.55 -0.19 0.05
C GLY A 219 17.33 -1.27 1.10
N LEU A 220 16.07 -1.53 1.46
CA LEU A 220 15.73 -2.68 2.29
C LEU A 220 15.52 -3.91 1.42
N ASP A 221 16.33 -4.93 1.66
CA ASP A 221 16.36 -6.17 0.90
C ASP A 221 16.68 -7.33 1.86
N ALA A 222 15.90 -8.41 1.80
CA ALA A 222 16.12 -9.57 2.66
C ALA A 222 17.49 -10.25 2.43
N GLU A 223 18.05 -10.09 1.21
CA GLU A 223 19.38 -10.60 0.83
C GLU A 223 20.49 -9.56 1.06
N GLY A 224 20.19 -8.41 1.68
CA GLY A 224 21.18 -7.38 1.99
C GLY A 224 22.31 -7.92 2.87
N THR A 225 23.54 -7.55 2.56
CA THR A 225 24.74 -8.00 3.29
C THR A 225 24.84 -7.36 4.66
N ASP A 226 24.42 -6.12 4.78
CA ASP A 226 24.52 -5.34 5.99
C ASP A 226 23.23 -5.39 6.81
N PHE A 227 23.33 -5.25 8.12
CA PHE A 227 22.18 -4.97 8.97
C PHE A 227 21.83 -3.49 8.96
N LEU A 228 20.54 -3.17 8.92
CA LEU A 228 20.05 -1.78 8.84
C LEU A 228 20.58 -0.91 9.98
N GLU A 229 20.65 -1.45 11.18
CA GLU A 229 21.14 -0.75 12.37
C GLU A 229 22.61 -0.27 12.22
N ASN A 230 23.41 -0.96 11.42
CA ASN A 230 24.80 -0.57 11.16
C ASN A 230 24.95 0.35 9.93
N ALA A 231 23.95 0.36 9.05
CA ALA A 231 24.00 1.10 7.78
C ALA A 231 23.42 2.51 7.86
N LEU A 232 22.55 2.77 8.85
CA LEU A 232 21.98 4.10 9.04
C LEU A 232 23.08 5.11 9.34
N PRO A 233 23.07 6.28 8.66
CA PRO A 233 24.04 7.33 8.94
C PRO A 233 23.90 7.87 10.38
N ALA A 234 25.03 8.34 10.91
CA ALA A 234 25.01 8.97 12.24
C ALA A 234 24.13 10.23 12.22
N PRO A 235 23.26 10.44 13.22
CA PRO A 235 22.53 11.68 13.36
C PRO A 235 23.45 12.88 13.66
N PRO A 236 23.05 14.11 13.32
CA PRO A 236 21.85 14.48 12.57
C PRO A 236 22.08 14.38 11.05
N SER A 237 21.61 13.33 10.42
CA SER A 237 21.80 13.14 8.97
C SER A 237 20.49 12.80 8.28
N ALA A 238 20.23 13.45 7.14
CA ALA A 238 19.17 13.07 6.23
C ALA A 238 19.63 11.90 5.36
N PHE A 239 18.69 11.03 5.00
CA PHE A 239 18.93 9.87 4.13
C PHE A 239 17.61 9.41 3.51
N ALA A 240 17.65 8.46 2.59
CA ALA A 240 16.45 7.84 2.06
C ALA A 240 16.43 6.32 2.31
N LEU A 241 15.24 5.79 2.56
CA LEU A 241 14.95 4.36 2.71
C LEU A 241 14.11 3.90 1.53
N ALA A 242 14.62 3.00 0.71
CA ALA A 242 13.90 2.40 -0.40
C ALA A 242 13.35 1.03 0.00
N LEU A 243 12.02 0.85 -0.16
CA LEU A 243 11.30 -0.38 0.14
C LEU A 243 10.59 -0.88 -1.11
N GLY A 244 10.71 -2.17 -1.40
CA GLY A 244 10.08 -2.82 -2.53
C GLY A 244 8.74 -3.44 -2.20
N ALA A 245 8.02 -3.86 -3.24
CA ALA A 245 6.77 -4.59 -3.10
C ALA A 245 6.95 -5.95 -2.41
N GLU A 246 5.89 -6.42 -1.76
CA GLU A 246 5.86 -7.75 -1.15
C GLU A 246 6.17 -8.84 -2.17
N GLY A 247 6.99 -9.79 -1.78
CA GLY A 247 7.41 -10.95 -2.58
C GLY A 247 8.42 -10.65 -3.68
N LYS A 248 8.34 -9.49 -4.36
CA LYS A 248 9.26 -9.11 -5.45
C LYS A 248 10.44 -8.26 -4.97
N GLY A 249 10.31 -7.62 -3.83
CA GLY A 249 11.33 -6.69 -3.32
C GLY A 249 11.52 -5.46 -4.21
N LEU A 250 12.70 -4.89 -4.16
CA LEU A 250 13.13 -3.79 -5.02
C LEU A 250 13.38 -4.27 -6.45
N ARG A 251 12.95 -3.49 -7.45
CA ARG A 251 13.30 -3.76 -8.85
C ARG A 251 14.83 -3.62 -9.06
N ALA A 252 15.38 -4.37 -10.03
CA ALA A 252 16.80 -4.41 -10.29
C ALA A 252 17.43 -3.00 -10.40
N LEU A 253 16.85 -2.12 -11.23
CA LEU A 253 17.37 -0.77 -11.41
C LEU A 253 17.26 0.08 -10.12
N THR A 254 16.20 -0.06 -9.34
CA THR A 254 16.07 0.62 -8.04
C THR A 254 17.12 0.11 -7.06
N ARG A 255 17.33 -1.21 -7.02
CA ARG A 255 18.32 -1.89 -6.18
C ARG A 255 19.74 -1.43 -6.49
N GLU A 256 20.11 -1.38 -7.77
CA GLU A 256 21.40 -0.92 -8.26
C GLU A 256 21.65 0.59 -8.01
N SER A 257 20.58 1.38 -7.93
CA SER A 257 20.67 2.82 -7.67
C SER A 257 20.88 3.15 -6.19
N CYS A 258 20.64 2.22 -5.26
CA CYS A 258 20.88 2.39 -3.83
C CYS A 258 22.40 2.39 -3.52
N ASP A 259 22.83 3.16 -2.52
CA ASP A 259 24.21 3.17 -2.05
C ASP A 259 24.54 1.92 -1.24
N ARG A 260 23.56 1.37 -0.54
CA ARG A 260 23.65 0.14 0.26
C ARG A 260 22.36 -0.65 0.20
N LEU A 261 22.50 -1.97 0.31
CA LEU A 261 21.38 -2.89 0.49
C LEU A 261 21.49 -3.52 1.87
N CYS A 262 20.46 -3.35 2.67
CA CYS A 262 20.46 -3.78 4.06
C CYS A 262 19.25 -4.65 4.37
N ARG A 263 19.42 -5.58 5.28
CA ARG A 263 18.32 -6.35 5.85
C ARG A 263 17.98 -5.90 7.26
N ILE A 264 16.73 -6.12 7.64
CA ILE A 264 16.32 -6.03 9.04
C ILE A 264 16.68 -7.37 9.69
N GLY A 265 17.48 -7.33 10.76
CA GLY A 265 17.92 -8.54 11.46
C GLY A 265 16.75 -9.26 12.13
N GLY A 266 16.85 -10.61 12.17
CA GLY A 266 15.92 -11.49 12.86
C GLY A 266 16.43 -12.92 12.85
N ASP A 267 16.18 -13.64 13.91
CA ASP A 267 16.65 -15.04 14.12
C ASP A 267 15.57 -16.07 13.74
N GLY A 268 14.45 -15.61 13.21
CA GLY A 268 13.32 -16.47 12.83
C GLY A 268 13.48 -17.15 11.48
N PRO A 269 12.68 -18.19 11.20
CA PRO A 269 12.75 -18.93 9.95
C PRO A 269 12.15 -18.16 8.74
N ILE A 270 11.48 -17.02 8.98
CA ILE A 270 10.91 -16.17 7.94
C ILE A 270 11.88 -15.01 7.69
N SER A 271 12.35 -14.89 6.45
CA SER A 271 13.39 -13.93 6.06
C SER A 271 12.88 -12.53 5.69
N SER A 272 11.57 -12.35 5.52
CA SER A 272 11.01 -11.07 5.08
C SER A 272 9.82 -10.63 5.91
N LEU A 273 9.68 -9.31 6.09
CA LEU A 273 8.52 -8.67 6.69
C LEU A 273 7.59 -8.13 5.60
N ASN A 274 6.30 -7.98 5.95
CA ASN A 274 5.41 -7.12 5.18
C ASN A 274 6.04 -5.72 5.04
N VAL A 275 5.88 -5.10 3.86
CA VAL A 275 6.53 -3.81 3.54
C VAL A 275 6.21 -2.70 4.53
N SER A 276 4.98 -2.65 5.05
CA SER A 276 4.59 -1.62 6.02
C SER A 276 5.23 -1.87 7.40
N ASN A 277 5.40 -3.14 7.79
CA ASN A 277 6.11 -3.51 9.02
C ASN A 277 7.60 -3.19 8.89
N ALA A 278 8.22 -3.51 7.74
CA ALA A 278 9.61 -3.15 7.47
C ALA A 278 9.83 -1.63 7.55
N ALA A 279 8.93 -0.85 6.94
CA ALA A 279 8.96 0.61 7.02
C ALA A 279 8.83 1.11 8.48
N ALA A 280 7.92 0.55 9.27
CA ALA A 280 7.72 0.95 10.67
C ALA A 280 8.96 0.66 11.51
N VAL A 281 9.57 -0.51 11.37
CA VAL A 281 10.81 -0.88 12.10
C VAL A 281 11.97 0.05 11.70
N ALA A 282 12.17 0.27 10.40
CA ALA A 282 13.25 1.11 9.91
C ALA A 282 13.11 2.59 10.36
N LEU A 283 11.90 3.13 10.26
CA LEU A 283 11.60 4.50 10.71
C LEU A 283 11.70 4.65 12.22
N HIS A 284 11.25 3.64 12.98
CA HIS A 284 11.39 3.62 14.43
C HIS A 284 12.86 3.65 14.85
N LEU A 285 13.69 2.79 14.24
CA LEU A 285 15.13 2.74 14.49
C LEU A 285 15.79 4.10 14.19
N ALA A 286 15.46 4.71 13.05
CA ALA A 286 15.94 6.04 12.71
C ALA A 286 15.51 7.12 13.71
N ALA A 287 14.27 7.06 14.18
CA ALA A 287 13.74 8.01 15.18
C ALA A 287 14.38 7.81 16.55
N MET A 288 14.61 6.55 16.97
CA MET A 288 15.33 6.25 18.22
C MET A 288 16.75 6.80 18.21
N ARG A 289 17.51 6.56 17.14
CA ARG A 289 18.88 7.07 17.02
C ARG A 289 18.94 8.60 17.13
N ARG A 290 18.03 9.31 16.44
CA ARG A 290 17.94 10.77 16.55
C ARG A 290 17.69 11.26 17.99
N ARG A 291 16.78 10.60 18.73
CA ARG A 291 16.47 10.95 20.13
C ARG A 291 17.62 10.63 21.06
N TRP A 292 18.26 9.50 20.89
CA TRP A 292 19.38 9.09 21.74
C TRP A 292 20.54 10.10 21.70
N GLU A 293 20.92 10.57 20.50
CA GLU A 293 22.00 11.54 20.37
C GLU A 293 21.57 12.96 20.77
N ALA A 294 20.27 13.29 20.70
CA ALA A 294 19.74 14.55 21.22
C ALA A 294 19.63 14.57 22.76
N GLY A 295 19.90 13.47 23.45
CA GLY A 295 19.83 13.37 24.91
C GLY A 295 18.40 13.39 25.49
N THR A 296 17.38 13.04 24.66
CA THR A 296 15.95 13.03 25.05
C THR A 296 15.34 11.65 25.07
#